data_8aab107df4a0d87b0f0076ff317ac2e7
#
_entry.id   8aab107df4a0d87b0f0076ff317ac2e7
#
_cell.length_a   1.000
_cell.length_b   1.000
_cell.length_c   1.000
_cell.angle_alpha   90.00
_cell.angle_beta   90.00
_cell.angle_gamma   90.00
#
_symmetry.space_group_name_H-M   'P 1'
#
loop_
_entity.id
_entity.type
_entity.pdbx_description
1 polymer ?
#
loop_
_entity_poly.entity_id
_entity_poly.type
_entity_poly.pdbx_seq_one_letter_code
_entity_poly.pdbx_strand_id
1 'polypeptide(L)'
;LTNALEQKRLHHAYLFTGTRGVGKTTIARILAKSLNCKLGVTSNPCGNCPACIEINGGNFIDLVELDAASNTQVDNMRELLENALYAPTSARYKIYIIDEVHMLSKSAFNAMLKTLEEPPDHVKFILATTDPQKIPVTVLSRCLQFNLKQIPLSLITEHLKHVLEQEKIASDETSLQLLA
;
A
#
# COMPACT_ATOMS: atom_id res chain seq x y z
N LEU A 1 6.27 5.27 10.65
CA LEU A 1 5.24 5.82 9.78
C LEU A 1 4.28 6.73 10.57
N THR A 2 3.78 6.28 11.72
CA THR A 2 2.88 7.03 12.62
C THR A 2 3.40 8.44 12.91
N ASN A 3 4.64 8.57 13.41
CA ASN A 3 5.25 9.87 13.69
C ASN A 3 5.34 10.79 12.46
N ALA A 4 5.59 10.22 11.28
CA ALA A 4 5.65 10.99 10.05
C ALA A 4 4.27 11.55 9.65
N LEU A 5 3.22 10.77 9.86
CA LEU A 5 1.83 11.20 9.64
C LEU A 5 1.42 12.30 10.60
N GLU A 6 1.71 12.15 11.89
CA GLU A 6 1.37 13.12 12.94
C GLU A 6 2.11 14.46 12.76
N GLN A 7 3.38 14.39 12.35
CA GLN A 7 4.20 15.58 12.08
C GLN A 7 3.97 16.15 10.66
N LYS A 8 3.09 15.53 9.87
CA LYS A 8 2.83 15.89 8.46
C LYS A 8 4.11 15.92 7.58
N ARG A 9 5.11 15.11 7.95
CA ARG A 9 6.34 14.91 7.16
C ARG A 9 6.12 13.78 6.18
N LEU A 10 5.36 14.06 5.13
CA LEU A 10 4.95 13.06 4.15
C LEU A 10 5.99 12.95 3.03
N HIS A 11 6.39 11.72 2.74
CA HIS A 11 7.19 11.43 1.56
C HIS A 11 6.29 11.25 0.32
N HIS A 12 6.83 11.38 -0.88
CA HIS A 12 6.08 11.17 -2.12
C HIS A 12 5.99 9.69 -2.50
N ALA A 13 6.93 8.85 -2.07
CA ALA A 13 6.97 7.42 -2.38
C ALA A 13 7.33 6.57 -1.15
N TYR A 14 6.56 5.52 -0.94
CA TYR A 14 6.74 4.52 0.12
C TYR A 14 6.95 3.16 -0.52
N LEU A 15 7.87 2.36 0.02
CA LEU A 15 8.11 1.00 -0.42
C LEU A 15 7.93 0.04 0.75
N PHE A 16 6.95 -0.84 0.65
CA PHE A 16 6.74 -1.94 1.59
C PHE A 16 7.36 -3.23 1.05
N THR A 17 8.29 -3.79 1.80
CA THR A 17 8.96 -5.05 1.47
C THR A 17 8.60 -6.12 2.49
N GLY A 18 8.63 -7.38 2.10
CA GLY A 18 8.34 -8.51 2.99
C GLY A 18 7.77 -9.70 2.24
N THR A 19 7.74 -10.87 2.88
CA THR A 19 7.22 -12.10 2.29
C THR A 19 5.73 -11.98 1.91
N ARG A 20 5.23 -12.93 1.13
CA ARG A 20 3.81 -12.99 0.79
C ARG A 20 2.97 -13.18 2.06
N GLY A 21 1.81 -12.54 2.12
CA GLY A 21 0.87 -12.69 3.24
C GLY A 21 1.13 -11.80 4.45
N VAL A 22 2.24 -11.04 4.54
CA VAL A 22 2.54 -10.16 5.70
C VAL A 22 1.70 -8.89 5.77
N GLY A 23 0.77 -8.67 4.83
CA GLY A 23 -0.15 -7.53 4.86
C GLY A 23 0.36 -6.27 4.15
N LYS A 24 1.28 -6.38 3.17
CA LYS A 24 1.79 -5.21 2.41
C LYS A 24 0.68 -4.38 1.80
N THR A 25 -0.22 -4.99 1.04
CA THR A 25 -1.35 -4.32 0.38
C THR A 25 -2.36 -3.77 1.40
N THR A 26 -2.57 -4.48 2.52
CA THR A 26 -3.42 -4.01 3.62
C THR A 26 -2.86 -2.72 4.24
N ILE A 27 -1.55 -2.68 4.54
CA ILE A 27 -0.90 -1.49 5.08
C ILE A 27 -0.91 -0.35 4.05
N ALA A 28 -0.74 -0.65 2.77
CA ALA A 28 -0.85 0.33 1.69
C ALA A 28 -2.24 1.01 1.69
N ARG A 29 -3.32 0.24 1.80
CA ARG A 29 -4.69 0.79 1.90
C ARG A 29 -4.93 1.55 3.21
N ILE A 30 -4.36 1.10 4.34
CA ILE A 30 -4.43 1.85 5.60
C ILE A 30 -3.71 3.19 5.46
N LEU A 31 -2.54 3.22 4.82
CA LEU A 31 -1.82 4.47 4.54
C LEU A 31 -2.64 5.38 3.62
N ALA A 32 -3.28 4.85 2.59
CA ALA A 32 -4.18 5.61 1.72
C ALA A 32 -5.33 6.26 2.50
N LYS A 33 -5.96 5.51 3.42
CA LYS A 33 -6.98 6.06 4.33
C LYS A 33 -6.40 7.13 5.25
N SER A 34 -5.21 6.91 5.80
CA SER A 34 -4.52 7.86 6.68
C SER A 34 -4.23 9.20 6.01
N LEU A 35 -3.93 9.19 4.71
CA LEU A 35 -3.65 10.37 3.91
C LEU A 35 -4.92 11.13 3.49
N ASN A 36 -6.02 10.39 3.20
CA ASN A 36 -7.25 10.94 2.62
C ASN A 36 -8.45 10.96 3.57
N CYS A 37 -8.29 10.57 4.83
CA CYS A 37 -9.36 10.62 5.81
C CYS A 37 -9.94 12.05 5.95
N LYS A 38 -11.27 12.17 6.08
CA LYS A 38 -11.94 13.46 6.24
C LYS A 38 -11.50 14.23 7.50
N LEU A 39 -11.02 13.53 8.52
CA LEU A 39 -10.43 14.13 9.73
C LEU A 39 -9.07 14.80 9.50
N GLY A 40 -8.48 14.65 8.33
CA GLY A 40 -7.14 15.12 8.01
C GLY A 40 -6.15 13.98 7.83
N VAL A 41 -4.87 14.35 7.64
CA VAL A 41 -3.78 13.36 7.67
C VAL A 41 -3.62 12.87 9.12
N THR A 42 -3.76 11.57 9.32
CA THR A 42 -3.80 10.97 10.67
C THR A 42 -3.25 9.55 10.69
N SER A 43 -2.66 9.14 11.80
CA SER A 43 -2.24 7.75 12.03
C SER A 43 -3.44 6.81 12.28
N ASN A 44 -4.61 7.37 12.68
CA ASN A 44 -5.83 6.64 13.00
C ASN A 44 -6.99 7.11 12.12
N PRO A 45 -7.11 6.61 10.88
CA PRO A 45 -8.23 6.97 10.01
C PRO A 45 -9.56 6.51 10.60
N CYS A 46 -10.61 7.34 10.49
CA CYS A 46 -11.88 7.10 11.17
C CYS A 46 -12.65 5.84 10.71
N GLY A 47 -12.35 5.31 9.54
CA GLY A 47 -13.00 4.11 8.99
C GLY A 47 -14.42 4.29 8.45
N ASN A 48 -15.11 5.38 8.80
CA ASN A 48 -16.54 5.60 8.52
C ASN A 48 -16.84 6.81 7.61
N CYS A 49 -15.86 7.62 7.24
CA CYS A 49 -16.09 8.68 6.26
C CYS A 49 -16.11 8.11 4.81
N PRO A 50 -16.70 8.83 3.83
CA PRO A 50 -16.78 8.35 2.45
C PRO A 50 -15.47 7.86 1.90
N ALA A 51 -14.38 8.63 2.04
CA ALA A 51 -13.05 8.23 1.58
C ALA A 51 -12.58 6.91 2.22
N CYS A 52 -12.78 6.72 3.53
CA CYS A 52 -12.38 5.48 4.21
C CYS A 52 -13.22 4.27 3.77
N ILE A 53 -14.52 4.47 3.55
CA ILE A 53 -15.44 3.41 3.09
C ILE A 53 -15.10 3.01 1.65
N GLU A 54 -14.96 3.99 0.76
CA GLU A 54 -14.67 3.77 -0.65
C GLU A 54 -13.28 3.13 -0.86
N ILE A 55 -12.26 3.54 -0.09
CA ILE A 55 -10.93 2.90 -0.11
C ILE A 55 -11.03 1.43 0.36
N ASN A 56 -11.81 1.14 1.39
CA ASN A 56 -12.05 -0.25 1.83
C ASN A 56 -12.77 -1.07 0.75
N GLY A 57 -13.73 -0.46 0.06
CA GLY A 57 -14.49 -1.07 -1.03
C GLY A 57 -13.74 -1.16 -2.36
N GLY A 58 -12.54 -0.54 -2.47
CA GLY A 58 -11.76 -0.52 -3.72
C GLY A 58 -12.35 0.39 -4.82
N ASN A 59 -13.27 1.30 -4.47
CA ASN A 59 -14.00 2.15 -5.42
C ASN A 59 -13.63 3.64 -5.31
N PHE A 60 -12.57 3.97 -4.59
CA PHE A 60 -12.17 5.36 -4.40
C PHE A 60 -11.49 5.91 -5.65
N ILE A 61 -12.07 6.95 -6.26
CA ILE A 61 -11.67 7.47 -7.58
C ILE A 61 -10.21 7.98 -7.63
N ASP A 62 -9.71 8.53 -6.51
CA ASP A 62 -8.35 9.05 -6.41
C ASP A 62 -7.34 8.02 -5.86
N LEU A 63 -7.73 6.72 -5.80
CA LEU A 63 -6.88 5.59 -5.48
C LEU A 63 -6.83 4.63 -6.66
N VAL A 64 -5.67 4.52 -7.29
CA VAL A 64 -5.42 3.56 -8.36
C VAL A 64 -4.60 2.40 -7.81
N GLU A 65 -5.15 1.20 -7.85
CA GLU A 65 -4.44 -0.03 -7.47
C GLU A 65 -4.06 -0.80 -8.72
N LEU A 66 -2.77 -1.08 -8.88
CA LEU A 66 -2.20 -1.81 -10.00
C LEU A 66 -1.42 -3.02 -9.47
N ASP A 67 -1.72 -4.20 -9.95
CA ASP A 67 -0.86 -5.37 -9.79
C ASP A 67 0.11 -5.43 -10.98
N ALA A 68 1.41 -5.25 -10.70
CA ALA A 68 2.44 -5.27 -11.72
C ALA A 68 2.63 -6.66 -12.35
N ALA A 69 2.21 -7.74 -11.70
CA ALA A 69 2.26 -9.09 -12.26
C ALA A 69 1.29 -9.26 -13.44
N SER A 70 0.13 -8.61 -13.38
CA SER A 70 -0.87 -8.60 -14.46
C SER A 70 -0.72 -7.42 -15.45
N ASN A 71 0.02 -6.37 -15.06
CA ASN A 71 0.18 -5.13 -15.82
C ASN A 71 1.66 -4.78 -16.06
N THR A 72 2.38 -5.66 -16.74
CA THR A 72 3.82 -5.49 -17.01
C THR A 72 4.13 -4.48 -18.14
N GLN A 73 3.12 -4.05 -18.92
CA GLN A 73 3.30 -3.23 -20.10
C GLN A 73 3.64 -1.77 -19.77
N VAL A 74 4.56 -1.22 -20.57
CA VAL A 74 5.04 0.17 -20.41
C VAL A 74 3.94 1.19 -20.64
N ASP A 75 3.03 0.89 -21.58
CA ASP A 75 1.98 1.83 -21.99
C ASP A 75 0.96 2.05 -20.86
N ASN A 76 0.59 1.00 -20.13
CA ASN A 76 -0.25 1.13 -18.95
C ASN A 76 0.40 2.01 -17.87
N MET A 77 1.71 1.87 -17.68
CA MET A 77 2.44 2.70 -16.71
C MET A 77 2.54 4.16 -17.18
N ARG A 78 2.74 4.42 -18.49
CA ARG A 78 2.77 5.77 -19.02
C ARG A 78 1.43 6.48 -18.87
N GLU A 79 0.34 5.81 -19.21
CA GLU A 79 -1.02 6.34 -19.02
C GLU A 79 -1.30 6.67 -17.56
N LEU A 80 -0.89 5.79 -16.64
CA LEU A 80 -1.02 6.01 -15.20
C LEU A 80 -0.24 7.26 -14.76
N LEU A 81 0.99 7.43 -15.25
CA LEU A 81 1.85 8.58 -14.91
C LEU A 81 1.36 9.88 -15.54
N GLU A 82 0.81 9.85 -16.76
CA GLU A 82 0.16 11.01 -17.39
C GLU A 82 -1.06 11.44 -16.58
N ASN A 83 -1.87 10.48 -16.12
CA ASN A 83 -3.00 10.73 -15.24
C ASN A 83 -2.58 11.29 -13.86
N ALA A 84 -1.35 11.02 -13.42
CA ALA A 84 -0.82 11.54 -12.16
C ALA A 84 -0.57 13.06 -12.19
N LEU A 85 -0.41 13.66 -13.36
CA LEU A 85 -0.21 15.10 -13.51
C LEU A 85 -1.47 15.91 -13.15
N TYR A 86 -2.65 15.30 -13.26
CA TYR A 86 -3.92 15.98 -12.96
C TYR A 86 -4.23 15.91 -11.47
N ALA A 87 -4.75 17.01 -10.93
CA ALA A 87 -5.18 17.13 -9.54
C ALA A 87 -6.20 16.03 -9.17
N PRO A 88 -6.25 15.60 -7.90
CA PRO A 88 -7.27 14.68 -7.43
C PRO A 88 -8.68 15.27 -7.59
N THR A 89 -9.66 14.41 -7.81
CA THR A 89 -11.07 14.81 -8.04
C THR A 89 -11.75 15.21 -6.74
N SER A 90 -11.55 14.44 -5.66
CA SER A 90 -12.24 14.65 -4.38
C SER A 90 -11.32 14.48 -3.18
N ALA A 91 -10.15 13.88 -3.38
CA ALA A 91 -9.21 13.56 -2.33
C ALA A 91 -8.22 14.70 -2.04
N ARG A 92 -7.49 14.57 -0.93
CA ARG A 92 -6.33 15.41 -0.63
C ARG A 92 -5.12 15.01 -1.44
N TYR A 93 -4.93 13.69 -1.61
CA TYR A 93 -3.86 13.10 -2.39
C TYR A 93 -4.39 12.07 -3.36
N LYS A 94 -3.86 12.06 -4.57
CA LYS A 94 -4.02 11.01 -5.56
C LYS A 94 -2.99 9.92 -5.27
N ILE A 95 -3.45 8.71 -5.02
CA ILE A 95 -2.61 7.62 -4.52
C ILE A 95 -2.53 6.50 -5.55
N TYR A 96 -1.32 6.04 -5.80
CA TYR A 96 -1.03 4.90 -6.66
C TYR A 96 -0.42 3.78 -5.84
N ILE A 97 -1.16 2.69 -5.67
CA ILE A 97 -0.66 1.45 -5.07
C ILE A 97 -0.22 0.54 -6.20
N ILE A 98 1.07 0.18 -6.21
CA ILE A 98 1.64 -0.75 -7.19
C ILE A 98 2.12 -1.98 -6.43
N ASP A 99 1.36 -3.07 -6.54
CA ASP A 99 1.71 -4.34 -5.91
C ASP A 99 2.65 -5.15 -6.82
N GLU A 100 3.50 -5.95 -6.21
CA GLU A 100 4.58 -6.74 -6.83
C GLU A 100 5.40 -5.92 -7.85
N VAL A 101 5.74 -4.69 -7.47
CA VAL A 101 6.40 -3.70 -8.34
C VAL A 101 7.67 -4.24 -9.03
N HIS A 102 8.34 -5.26 -8.47
CA HIS A 102 9.49 -5.91 -9.07
C HIS A 102 9.19 -6.63 -10.39
N MET A 103 7.90 -6.85 -10.72
CA MET A 103 7.46 -7.45 -11.99
C MET A 103 7.38 -6.44 -13.13
N LEU A 104 7.52 -5.15 -12.85
CA LEU A 104 7.55 -4.12 -13.90
C LEU A 104 8.75 -4.30 -14.83
N SER A 105 8.54 -4.00 -16.10
CA SER A 105 9.64 -3.95 -17.09
C SER A 105 10.62 -2.82 -16.78
N LYS A 106 11.86 -2.94 -17.27
CA LYS A 106 12.87 -1.87 -17.14
C LYS A 106 12.40 -0.53 -17.70
N SER A 107 11.64 -0.56 -18.79
CA SER A 107 11.08 0.63 -19.42
C SER A 107 9.95 1.25 -18.61
N ALA A 108 9.13 0.45 -17.90
CA ALA A 108 8.13 0.95 -16.96
C ALA A 108 8.79 1.61 -15.73
N PHE A 109 9.85 1.02 -15.18
CA PHE A 109 10.64 1.65 -14.12
C PHE A 109 11.24 2.99 -14.56
N ASN A 110 11.82 3.05 -15.77
CA ASN A 110 12.39 4.28 -16.31
C ASN A 110 11.33 5.39 -16.50
N ALA A 111 10.12 5.02 -16.93
CA ALA A 111 9.02 5.97 -17.03
C ALA A 111 8.64 6.54 -15.64
N MET A 112 8.58 5.68 -14.62
CA MET A 112 8.26 6.07 -13.25
C MET A 112 9.33 6.97 -12.60
N LEU A 113 10.62 6.78 -12.94
CA LEU A 113 11.73 7.55 -12.36
C LEU A 113 11.55 9.05 -12.51
N LYS A 114 11.10 9.54 -13.67
CA LYS A 114 10.86 10.97 -13.90
C LYS A 114 9.87 11.56 -12.89
N THR A 115 8.78 10.86 -12.63
CA THR A 115 7.76 11.32 -11.68
C THR A 115 8.22 11.16 -10.23
N LEU A 116 9.10 10.18 -9.94
CA LEU A 116 9.70 10.04 -8.60
C LEU A 116 10.78 11.09 -8.32
N GLU A 117 11.41 11.65 -9.35
CA GLU A 117 12.41 12.74 -9.23
C GLU A 117 11.74 14.10 -9.01
N GLU A 118 10.67 14.35 -9.75
CA GLU A 118 9.89 15.59 -9.70
C GLU A 118 8.40 15.27 -9.43
N PRO A 119 8.09 14.76 -8.22
CA PRO A 119 6.73 14.34 -7.91
C PRO A 119 5.79 15.52 -7.75
N PRO A 120 4.58 15.49 -8.35
CA PRO A 120 3.55 16.47 -8.02
C PRO A 120 3.18 16.38 -6.52
N ASP A 121 2.97 17.50 -5.85
CA ASP A 121 2.71 17.55 -4.41
C ASP A 121 1.50 16.70 -3.97
N HIS A 122 0.50 16.64 -4.84
CA HIS A 122 -0.75 15.90 -4.61
C HIS A 122 -0.63 14.39 -4.88
N VAL A 123 0.49 13.89 -5.39
CA VAL A 123 0.67 12.47 -5.73
C VAL A 123 1.45 11.73 -4.65
N LYS A 124 1.00 10.53 -4.32
CA LYS A 124 1.70 9.61 -3.42
C LYS A 124 1.77 8.22 -4.05
N PHE A 125 2.98 7.68 -4.15
CA PHE A 125 3.21 6.31 -4.59
C PHE A 125 3.38 5.39 -3.38
N ILE A 126 2.72 4.25 -3.41
CA ILE A 126 2.86 3.19 -2.42
C ILE A 126 3.21 1.91 -3.19
N LEU A 127 4.47 1.53 -3.12
CA LEU A 127 5.00 0.37 -3.81
C LEU A 127 5.06 -0.81 -2.85
N ALA A 128 4.71 -1.99 -3.31
CA ALA A 128 4.83 -3.22 -2.54
C ALA A 128 5.61 -4.28 -3.33
N THR A 129 6.45 -5.04 -2.65
CA THR A 129 7.23 -6.10 -3.28
C THR A 129 7.57 -7.23 -2.33
N THR A 130 7.64 -8.43 -2.86
CA THR A 130 8.22 -9.60 -2.18
C THR A 130 9.73 -9.72 -2.43
N ASP A 131 10.25 -9.10 -3.50
CA ASP A 131 11.65 -9.19 -3.91
C ASP A 131 12.27 -7.80 -4.15
N PRO A 132 12.77 -7.13 -3.10
CA PRO A 132 13.36 -5.80 -3.24
C PRO A 132 14.66 -5.79 -4.05
N GLN A 133 15.34 -6.93 -4.21
CA GLN A 133 16.62 -7.01 -4.94
C GLN A 133 16.44 -6.80 -6.44
N LYS A 134 15.25 -7.06 -6.97
CA LYS A 134 14.92 -6.83 -8.39
C LYS A 134 14.56 -5.39 -8.71
N ILE A 135 14.40 -4.53 -7.70
CA ILE A 135 14.06 -3.12 -7.92
C ILE A 135 15.36 -2.34 -8.20
N PRO A 136 15.38 -1.49 -9.24
CA PRO A 136 16.55 -0.64 -9.50
C PRO A 136 16.90 0.25 -8.31
N VAL A 137 18.19 0.38 -8.01
CA VAL A 137 18.68 1.22 -6.91
C VAL A 137 18.24 2.68 -7.06
N THR A 138 18.09 3.15 -8.29
CA THR A 138 17.58 4.48 -8.62
C THR A 138 16.15 4.72 -8.12
N VAL A 139 15.31 3.69 -8.09
CA VAL A 139 13.95 3.75 -7.51
C VAL A 139 14.02 3.63 -5.99
N LEU A 140 14.82 2.66 -5.49
CA LEU A 140 14.98 2.45 -4.05
C LEU A 140 15.44 3.70 -3.31
N SER A 141 16.38 4.46 -3.90
CA SER A 141 16.93 5.70 -3.30
C SER A 141 15.91 6.83 -3.17
N ARG A 142 14.79 6.76 -3.91
CA ARG A 142 13.72 7.76 -3.91
C ARG A 142 12.49 7.34 -3.12
N CYS A 143 12.54 6.17 -2.48
CA CYS A 143 11.43 5.64 -1.69
C CYS A 143 11.79 5.56 -0.20
N LEU A 144 10.85 5.89 0.64
CA LEU A 144 10.94 5.57 2.07
C LEU A 144 10.59 4.09 2.28
N GLN A 145 11.58 3.30 2.69
CA GLN A 145 11.49 1.85 2.73
C GLN A 145 11.05 1.33 4.09
N PHE A 146 10.10 0.40 4.11
CA PHE A 146 9.61 -0.30 5.29
C PHE A 146 9.65 -1.81 5.06
N ASN A 147 10.45 -2.51 5.85
CA ASN A 147 10.51 -3.96 5.81
C ASN A 147 9.51 -4.54 6.82
N LEU A 148 8.48 -5.22 6.32
CA LEU A 148 7.49 -5.92 7.13
C LEU A 148 8.00 -7.31 7.48
N LYS A 149 8.08 -7.58 8.77
CA LYS A 149 8.46 -8.90 9.29
C LYS A 149 7.24 -9.83 9.27
N GLN A 150 7.52 -11.12 9.21
CA GLN A 150 6.48 -12.13 9.42
C GLN A 150 5.84 -11.96 10.79
N ILE A 151 4.53 -12.19 10.85
CA ILE A 151 3.78 -12.17 12.08
C ILE A 151 4.16 -13.42 12.88
N PRO A 152 4.53 -13.29 14.18
CA PRO A 152 4.82 -14.44 15.03
C PRO A 152 3.63 -15.41 15.10
N LEU A 153 3.91 -16.71 15.11
CA LEU A 153 2.89 -17.78 15.20
C LEU A 153 1.92 -17.55 16.35
N SER A 154 2.41 -17.10 17.51
CA SER A 154 1.57 -16.80 18.68
C SER A 154 0.49 -15.77 18.39
N LEU A 155 0.82 -14.70 17.66
CA LEU A 155 -0.15 -13.66 17.29
C LEU A 155 -1.12 -14.15 16.22
N ILE A 156 -0.68 -15.01 15.30
CA ILE A 156 -1.57 -15.63 14.30
C ILE A 156 -2.58 -16.53 15.01
N THR A 157 -2.13 -17.38 15.93
CA THR A 157 -2.99 -18.29 16.71
C THR A 157 -4.02 -17.50 17.55
N GLU A 158 -3.60 -16.43 18.20
CA GLU A 158 -4.49 -15.55 18.97
C GLU A 158 -5.54 -14.89 18.09
N HIS A 159 -5.13 -14.40 16.93
CA HIS A 159 -6.07 -13.79 15.98
C HIS A 159 -7.07 -14.81 15.41
N LEU A 160 -6.61 -16.01 15.04
CA LEU A 160 -7.48 -17.09 14.59
C LEU A 160 -8.50 -17.47 15.67
N LYS A 161 -8.07 -17.58 16.93
CA LYS A 161 -8.96 -17.85 18.06
C LYS A 161 -10.04 -16.78 18.17
N HIS A 162 -9.66 -15.50 18.12
CA HIS A 162 -10.61 -14.39 18.16
C HIS A 162 -11.63 -14.43 17.03
N VAL A 163 -11.20 -14.72 15.78
CA VAL A 163 -12.11 -14.84 14.63
C VAL A 163 -13.08 -15.99 14.81
N LEU A 164 -12.61 -17.16 15.25
CA LEU A 164 -13.46 -18.33 15.46
C LEU A 164 -14.46 -18.12 16.60
N GLU A 165 -14.08 -17.40 17.66
CA GLU A 165 -15.00 -16.99 18.72
C GLU A 165 -16.12 -16.06 18.20
N GLN A 166 -15.78 -15.12 17.34
CA GLN A 166 -16.78 -14.23 16.70
C GLN A 166 -17.75 -15.00 15.81
N GLU A 167 -17.23 -15.97 15.04
CA GLU A 167 -18.03 -16.83 14.15
C GLU A 167 -18.74 -17.98 14.90
N LYS A 168 -18.54 -18.09 16.23
CA LYS A 168 -19.09 -19.15 17.09
C LYS A 168 -18.72 -20.58 16.64
N ILE A 169 -17.52 -20.74 16.13
CA ILE A 169 -16.96 -22.04 15.69
C ILE A 169 -16.09 -22.59 16.82
N ALA A 170 -16.40 -23.81 17.28
CA ALA A 170 -15.57 -24.51 18.25
C ALA A 170 -14.25 -24.95 17.63
N SER A 171 -13.13 -24.69 18.29
CA SER A 171 -11.80 -25.10 17.85
C SER A 171 -10.96 -25.57 19.02
N ASP A 172 -10.06 -26.50 18.76
CA ASP A 172 -9.04 -26.92 19.70
C ASP A 172 -7.70 -26.18 19.43
N GLU A 173 -6.90 -26.06 20.46
CA GLU A 173 -5.65 -25.29 20.41
C GLU A 173 -4.62 -25.93 19.47
N THR A 174 -4.64 -27.27 19.37
CA THR A 174 -3.75 -28.03 18.48
C THR A 174 -4.04 -27.74 17.00
N SER A 175 -5.32 -27.69 16.62
CA SER A 175 -5.74 -27.34 15.26
C SER A 175 -5.38 -25.89 14.92
N LEU A 176 -5.51 -24.96 15.87
CA LEU A 176 -5.12 -23.56 15.67
C LEU A 176 -3.62 -23.40 15.44
N GLN A 177 -2.79 -24.15 16.16
CA GLN A 177 -1.33 -24.10 15.99
C GLN A 177 -0.88 -24.73 14.65
N LEU A 178 -1.62 -25.71 14.13
CA LEU A 178 -1.35 -26.30 12.82
C LEU A 178 -1.74 -25.39 11.65
N LEU A 179 -2.72 -24.51 11.86
CA LEU A 179 -3.19 -23.55 10.85
C LEU A 179 -2.39 -22.25 10.82
N ALA A 180 -1.71 -21.92 11.91
CA ALA A 180 -0.91 -20.72 12.06
C ALA A 180 0.48 -20.86 11.46
#